data_00328b41aafa2b41579d4339b195144b
#
_entry.id   00328b41aafa2b41579d4339b195144b
#
_cell.length_a   1.000
_cell.length_b   1.000
_cell.length_c   1.000
_cell.angle_alpha   90.00
_cell.angle_beta   90.00
_cell.angle_gamma   90.00
#
_symmetry.space_group_name_H-M   'P 1'
#
loop_
_entity.id
_entity.type
_entity.pdbx_description
1 polymer ?
#
loop_
_entity_poly.entity_id
_entity_poly.type
_entity_poly.pdbx_seq_one_letter_code
_entity_poly.pdbx_strand_id
1 'polypeptide(L)'
;ESADVEYLVLDVDALRKGVTVSEADLKTYYEQNQARLAGQEQRRASHILLTVAKGAPAEEKAKVLAKAQELRTQAVKNPGAFEELARKNSQDPGSAERGGDLDFFARGAMVKPFEEKVFVMAKGDISEPVESEFGYHIIKLTDIKAVKQRSFDDMRPEIEQDVRKQLAQKKFAESAETFANLVYEQSDSLKPAAEKLGLTVRQAKDLHRQAAPDQRGPLA
;
A
#
# COMPACT_ATOMS: atom_id res chain seq x y z
N GLU A 1 35.35 -32.48 5.18
CA GLU A 1 36.25 -31.34 5.50
C GLU A 1 35.49 -30.36 6.35
N SER A 2 36.07 -29.96 7.47
CA SER A 2 35.58 -28.89 8.34
C SER A 2 36.52 -27.68 8.26
N ALA A 3 36.00 -26.51 8.54
CA ALA A 3 36.76 -25.27 8.59
C ALA A 3 36.38 -24.47 9.84
N ASP A 4 37.35 -23.82 10.42
CA ASP A 4 37.15 -22.78 11.42
C ASP A 4 37.09 -21.43 10.69
N VAL A 5 36.07 -20.62 10.96
CA VAL A 5 35.89 -19.33 10.33
C VAL A 5 35.72 -18.22 11.36
N GLU A 6 36.30 -17.06 11.02
CA GLU A 6 36.00 -15.83 11.72
C GLU A 6 34.94 -15.07 10.91
N TYR A 7 34.01 -14.40 11.58
CA TYR A 7 32.97 -13.63 10.95
C TYR A 7 32.58 -12.41 11.78
N LEU A 8 32.03 -11.42 11.10
CA LEU A 8 31.40 -10.23 11.68
C LEU A 8 29.92 -10.22 11.34
N VAL A 9 29.10 -9.77 12.29
CA VAL A 9 27.67 -9.57 12.07
C VAL A 9 27.37 -8.08 12.09
N LEU A 10 26.89 -7.55 10.97
CA LEU A 10 26.35 -6.21 10.88
C LEU A 10 24.83 -6.32 10.95
N ASP A 11 24.23 -5.81 12.03
CA ASP A 11 22.82 -5.92 12.33
C ASP A 11 22.13 -4.56 12.13
N VAL A 12 21.15 -4.52 11.22
CA VAL A 12 20.36 -3.30 10.93
C VAL A 12 19.57 -2.82 12.14
N ASP A 13 19.03 -3.74 12.94
CA ASP A 13 18.25 -3.37 14.12
C ASP A 13 19.13 -2.77 15.23
N ALA A 14 20.36 -3.27 15.37
CA ALA A 14 21.34 -2.67 16.28
C ALA A 14 21.74 -1.26 15.79
N LEU A 15 21.95 -1.08 14.48
CA LEU A 15 22.22 0.23 13.89
C LEU A 15 21.06 1.19 14.09
N ARG A 16 19.83 0.72 13.95
CA ARG A 16 18.60 1.50 14.12
C ARG A 16 18.48 2.09 15.53
N LYS A 17 18.87 1.35 16.55
CA LYS A 17 18.91 1.83 17.95
C LYS A 17 19.97 2.89 18.17
N GLY A 18 21.12 2.80 17.50
CA GLY A 18 22.26 3.70 17.64
C GLY A 18 22.21 4.96 16.76
N VAL A 19 21.21 5.09 15.87
CA VAL A 19 21.08 6.25 14.99
C VAL A 19 20.47 7.44 15.73
N THR A 20 21.12 8.59 15.62
CA THR A 20 20.59 9.88 16.13
C THR A 20 19.74 10.52 15.04
N VAL A 21 18.51 10.88 15.39
CA VAL A 21 17.55 11.59 14.52
C VAL A 21 17.44 13.02 15.01
N SER A 22 17.77 13.98 14.15
CA SER A 22 17.65 15.40 14.47
C SER A 22 16.24 15.93 14.19
N GLU A 23 15.87 17.02 14.83
CA GLU A 23 14.62 17.73 14.55
C GLU A 23 14.54 18.22 13.09
N ALA A 24 15.69 18.63 12.53
CA ALA A 24 15.79 19.03 11.14
C ALA A 24 15.50 17.86 10.17
N ASP A 25 15.99 16.65 10.49
CA ASP A 25 15.70 15.45 9.71
C ASP A 25 14.21 15.15 9.68
N LEU A 26 13.54 15.27 10.82
CA LEU A 26 12.09 15.03 10.94
C LEU A 26 11.28 16.04 10.12
N LYS A 27 11.61 17.33 10.22
CA LYS A 27 10.92 18.39 9.46
C LYS A 27 11.13 18.24 7.96
N THR A 28 12.37 17.99 7.52
CA THR A 28 12.69 17.75 6.11
C THR A 28 11.91 16.56 5.58
N TYR A 29 11.86 15.46 6.33
CA TYR A 29 11.09 14.28 5.94
C TYR A 29 9.61 14.58 5.81
N TYR A 30 9.03 15.29 6.78
CA TYR A 30 7.62 15.69 6.75
C TYR A 30 7.31 16.53 5.51
N GLU A 31 8.10 17.57 5.24
CA GLU A 31 7.92 18.46 4.10
C GLU A 31 8.00 17.71 2.76
N GLN A 32 8.99 16.83 2.62
CA GLN A 32 9.17 16.02 1.40
C GLN A 32 8.10 14.95 1.18
N ASN A 33 7.42 14.53 2.24
CA ASN A 33 6.46 13.42 2.21
C ASN A 33 5.02 13.85 2.55
N GLN A 34 4.72 15.13 2.61
CA GLN A 34 3.39 15.64 3.01
C GLN A 34 2.24 14.98 2.26
N ALA A 35 2.34 14.87 0.93
CA ALA A 35 1.31 14.27 0.10
C ALA A 35 1.07 12.78 0.42
N ARG A 36 2.14 12.04 0.70
CA ARG A 36 2.07 10.62 1.08
C ARG A 36 1.52 10.43 2.50
N LEU A 37 1.93 11.32 3.41
CA LEU A 37 1.57 11.27 4.82
C LEU A 37 0.14 11.77 5.08
N ALA A 38 -0.41 12.61 4.21
CA ALA A 38 -1.77 13.14 4.33
C ALA A 38 -2.86 12.06 4.19
N GLY A 39 -2.50 10.88 3.65
CA GLY A 39 -3.46 9.86 3.30
C GLY A 39 -4.12 10.14 1.94
N GLN A 40 -5.08 9.31 1.57
CA GLN A 40 -5.81 9.45 0.31
C GLN A 40 -7.27 9.84 0.56
N GLU A 41 -7.81 10.68 -0.33
CA GLU A 41 -9.24 10.89 -0.38
C GLU A 41 -9.95 9.56 -0.61
N GLN A 42 -10.99 9.31 0.18
CA GLN A 42 -11.84 8.14 0.03
C GLN A 42 -13.27 8.58 -0.29
N ARG A 43 -13.91 7.80 -1.11
CA ARG A 43 -15.32 7.99 -1.46
C ARG A 43 -16.11 6.75 -1.10
N ARG A 44 -17.35 6.95 -0.63
CA ARG A 44 -18.31 5.88 -0.43
C ARG A 44 -19.41 6.03 -1.47
N ALA A 45 -19.68 4.95 -2.18
CA ALA A 45 -20.70 4.92 -3.20
C ALA A 45 -21.58 3.67 -3.06
N SER A 46 -22.80 3.80 -3.51
CA SER A 46 -23.67 2.66 -3.80
C SER A 46 -23.89 2.55 -5.29
N HIS A 47 -24.02 1.34 -5.84
CA HIS A 47 -24.28 1.16 -7.25
C HIS A 47 -25.36 0.12 -7.55
N ILE A 48 -25.94 0.23 -8.73
CA ILE A 48 -26.76 -0.79 -9.38
C ILE A 48 -25.98 -1.22 -10.63
N LEU A 49 -25.56 -2.47 -10.66
CA LEU A 49 -24.90 -3.07 -11.83
C LEU A 49 -25.90 -3.87 -12.64
N LEU A 50 -26.00 -3.56 -13.92
CA LEU A 50 -26.64 -4.40 -14.92
C LEU A 50 -25.58 -4.97 -15.85
N THR A 51 -25.38 -6.28 -15.76
CA THR A 51 -24.30 -6.95 -16.48
C THR A 51 -24.58 -7.04 -17.99
N VAL A 52 -23.50 -6.95 -18.76
CA VAL A 52 -23.50 -7.19 -20.20
C VAL A 52 -22.39 -8.18 -20.51
N ALA A 53 -22.72 -9.27 -21.19
CA ALA A 53 -21.72 -10.26 -21.57
C ALA A 53 -20.65 -9.65 -22.48
N LYS A 54 -19.40 -10.05 -22.30
CA LYS A 54 -18.31 -9.62 -23.19
C LYS A 54 -18.61 -10.09 -24.63
N GLY A 55 -18.63 -9.13 -25.56
CA GLY A 55 -18.98 -9.41 -26.95
C GLY A 55 -20.47 -9.48 -27.24
N ALA A 56 -21.33 -9.08 -26.31
CA ALA A 56 -22.78 -9.03 -26.53
C ALA A 56 -23.12 -8.18 -27.77
N PRO A 57 -24.17 -8.56 -28.52
CA PRO A 57 -24.67 -7.78 -29.66
C PRO A 57 -25.09 -6.36 -29.24
N ALA A 58 -24.99 -5.42 -30.16
CA ALA A 58 -25.37 -4.01 -29.90
C ALA A 58 -26.82 -3.87 -29.44
N GLU A 59 -27.73 -4.70 -29.96
CA GLU A 59 -29.15 -4.72 -29.55
C GLU A 59 -29.32 -5.10 -28.06
N GLU A 60 -28.57 -6.11 -27.59
CA GLU A 60 -28.60 -6.51 -26.18
C GLU A 60 -28.04 -5.40 -25.28
N LYS A 61 -26.91 -4.81 -25.66
CA LYS A 61 -26.34 -3.65 -24.95
C LYS A 61 -27.33 -2.50 -24.87
N ALA A 62 -28.05 -2.20 -25.95
CA ALA A 62 -29.04 -1.13 -25.98
C ALA A 62 -30.22 -1.40 -25.04
N LYS A 63 -30.68 -2.65 -24.93
CA LYS A 63 -31.73 -3.06 -24.00
C LYS A 63 -31.30 -2.89 -22.55
N VAL A 64 -30.09 -3.31 -22.22
CA VAL A 64 -29.53 -3.16 -20.85
C VAL A 64 -29.33 -1.68 -20.51
N LEU A 65 -28.83 -0.89 -21.43
CA LEU A 65 -28.69 0.57 -21.26
C LEU A 65 -30.02 1.25 -21.01
N ALA A 66 -31.06 0.90 -21.79
CA ALA A 66 -32.41 1.43 -21.60
C ALA A 66 -32.97 1.11 -20.22
N LYS A 67 -32.73 -0.11 -19.72
CA LYS A 67 -33.10 -0.51 -18.35
C LYS A 67 -32.32 0.28 -17.31
N ALA A 68 -31.02 0.50 -17.52
CA ALA A 68 -30.20 1.32 -16.65
C ALA A 68 -30.72 2.77 -16.57
N GLN A 69 -31.08 3.36 -17.70
CA GLN A 69 -31.68 4.70 -17.76
C GLN A 69 -33.01 4.79 -17.04
N GLU A 70 -33.87 3.78 -17.17
CA GLU A 70 -35.14 3.70 -16.44
C GLU A 70 -34.90 3.68 -14.92
N LEU A 71 -34.00 2.82 -14.43
CA LEU A 71 -33.66 2.73 -13.00
C LEU A 71 -33.05 4.04 -12.49
N ARG A 72 -32.18 4.67 -13.28
CA ARG A 72 -31.65 5.99 -12.95
C ARG A 72 -32.76 7.02 -12.80
N THR A 73 -33.72 7.04 -13.70
CA THR A 73 -34.87 7.97 -13.64
C THR A 73 -35.69 7.74 -12.36
N GLN A 74 -35.94 6.48 -11.97
CA GLN A 74 -36.61 6.18 -10.73
C GLN A 74 -35.79 6.63 -9.50
N ALA A 75 -34.50 6.37 -9.50
CA ALA A 75 -33.60 6.77 -8.42
C ALA A 75 -33.49 8.27 -8.24
N VAL A 76 -33.48 9.04 -9.32
CA VAL A 76 -33.43 10.51 -9.27
C VAL A 76 -34.75 11.10 -8.74
N LYS A 77 -35.89 10.52 -9.12
CA LYS A 77 -37.20 10.92 -8.57
C LYS A 77 -37.31 10.67 -7.07
N ASN A 78 -36.74 9.57 -6.59
CA ASN A 78 -36.76 9.21 -5.17
C ASN A 78 -35.37 8.69 -4.75
N PRO A 79 -34.42 9.57 -4.40
CA PRO A 79 -33.08 9.17 -4.01
C PRO A 79 -33.03 8.26 -2.77
N GLY A 80 -34.03 8.31 -1.91
CA GLY A 80 -34.16 7.42 -0.75
C GLY A 80 -34.48 5.96 -1.11
N ALA A 81 -35.01 5.70 -2.30
CA ALA A 81 -35.30 4.35 -2.79
C ALA A 81 -34.11 3.67 -3.47
N PHE A 82 -32.94 4.31 -3.57
CA PHE A 82 -31.79 3.75 -4.29
C PHE A 82 -31.37 2.39 -3.77
N GLU A 83 -31.30 2.20 -2.46
CA GLU A 83 -30.92 0.92 -1.84
C GLU A 83 -31.89 -0.20 -2.19
N GLU A 84 -33.20 0.10 -2.18
CA GLU A 84 -34.23 -0.87 -2.54
C GLU A 84 -34.17 -1.23 -4.03
N LEU A 85 -33.93 -0.23 -4.89
CA LEU A 85 -33.71 -0.46 -6.33
C LEU A 85 -32.47 -1.32 -6.57
N ALA A 86 -31.39 -1.11 -5.80
CA ALA A 86 -30.20 -1.91 -5.89
C ALA A 86 -30.45 -3.36 -5.46
N ARG A 87 -31.13 -3.61 -4.32
CA ARG A 87 -31.48 -4.96 -3.88
C ARG A 87 -32.30 -5.72 -4.91
N LYS A 88 -33.21 -5.03 -5.59
CA LYS A 88 -34.12 -5.68 -6.58
C LYS A 88 -33.49 -5.90 -7.94
N ASN A 89 -32.57 -5.03 -8.37
CA ASN A 89 -32.14 -4.99 -9.77
C ASN A 89 -30.64 -5.17 -9.95
N SER A 90 -29.81 -4.93 -8.93
CA SER A 90 -28.36 -5.05 -9.08
C SER A 90 -27.94 -6.51 -9.25
N GLN A 91 -27.08 -6.73 -10.23
CA GLN A 91 -26.47 -8.01 -10.53
C GLN A 91 -25.05 -8.13 -9.96
N ASP A 92 -24.67 -7.22 -9.07
CA ASP A 92 -23.43 -7.33 -8.29
C ASP A 92 -23.68 -8.15 -7.02
N PRO A 93 -23.21 -9.41 -6.95
CA PRO A 93 -23.43 -10.26 -5.79
C PRO A 93 -22.72 -9.76 -4.53
N GLY A 94 -21.71 -8.91 -4.72
CA GLY A 94 -20.91 -8.37 -3.62
C GLY A 94 -21.60 -7.24 -2.85
N SER A 95 -22.54 -6.52 -3.47
CA SER A 95 -23.16 -5.33 -2.86
C SER A 95 -24.67 -5.28 -2.93
N ALA A 96 -25.34 -6.03 -3.83
CA ALA A 96 -26.78 -5.95 -4.05
C ALA A 96 -27.58 -6.07 -2.75
N GLU A 97 -27.32 -7.09 -1.94
CA GLU A 97 -27.96 -7.35 -0.64
C GLU A 97 -27.83 -6.19 0.35
N ARG A 98 -26.72 -5.44 0.26
CA ARG A 98 -26.44 -4.24 1.06
C ARG A 98 -26.96 -2.95 0.42
N GLY A 99 -27.89 -3.04 -0.53
CA GLY A 99 -28.41 -1.85 -1.23
C GLY A 99 -27.41 -1.22 -2.18
N GLY A 100 -26.45 -2.01 -2.69
CA GLY A 100 -25.42 -1.58 -3.61
C GLY A 100 -24.20 -0.91 -2.94
N ASP A 101 -24.15 -0.86 -1.61
CA ASP A 101 -23.07 -0.16 -0.86
C ASP A 101 -21.72 -0.86 -1.04
N LEU A 102 -20.74 -0.10 -1.52
CA LEU A 102 -19.35 -0.53 -1.77
C LEU A 102 -18.40 -0.13 -0.64
N ASP A 103 -18.94 0.53 0.42
CA ASP A 103 -18.16 1.12 1.48
C ASP A 103 -17.16 2.19 0.97
N PHE A 104 -16.22 2.63 1.81
CA PHE A 104 -15.20 3.60 1.44
C PHE A 104 -14.07 2.97 0.65
N PHE A 105 -13.69 3.60 -0.44
CA PHE A 105 -12.57 3.21 -1.28
C PHE A 105 -11.76 4.43 -1.74
N ALA A 106 -10.48 4.22 -1.95
CA ALA A 106 -9.55 5.21 -2.52
C ALA A 106 -9.41 4.98 -4.04
N ARG A 107 -8.71 5.88 -4.72
CA ARG A 107 -8.32 5.70 -6.13
C ARG A 107 -7.48 4.42 -6.28
N GLY A 108 -7.66 3.73 -7.39
CA GLY A 108 -7.00 2.48 -7.71
C GLY A 108 -7.74 1.21 -7.24
N ALA A 109 -8.86 1.35 -6.50
CA ALA A 109 -9.63 0.21 -6.00
C ALA A 109 -10.71 -0.29 -6.96
N MET A 110 -11.23 0.59 -7.81
CA MET A 110 -12.34 0.29 -8.72
C MET A 110 -11.88 0.31 -10.18
N VAL A 111 -12.68 -0.27 -11.08
CA VAL A 111 -12.41 -0.19 -12.52
C VAL A 111 -12.45 1.26 -12.98
N LYS A 112 -11.57 1.59 -13.93
CA LYS A 112 -11.26 2.96 -14.33
C LYS A 112 -12.50 3.82 -14.67
N PRO A 113 -13.46 3.39 -15.49
CA PRO A 113 -14.62 4.21 -15.81
C PRO A 113 -15.48 4.55 -14.59
N PHE A 114 -15.63 3.59 -13.67
CA PHE A 114 -16.35 3.78 -12.41
C PHE A 114 -15.63 4.78 -11.50
N GLU A 115 -14.32 4.61 -11.33
CA GLU A 115 -13.49 5.50 -10.51
C GLU A 115 -13.50 6.93 -11.03
N GLU A 116 -13.26 7.14 -12.33
CA GLU A 116 -13.26 8.47 -12.95
C GLU A 116 -14.58 9.19 -12.71
N LYS A 117 -15.70 8.45 -12.78
CA LYS A 117 -17.01 9.05 -12.52
C LYS A 117 -17.20 9.41 -11.04
N VAL A 118 -16.92 8.48 -10.13
CA VAL A 118 -17.13 8.70 -8.70
C VAL A 118 -16.31 9.88 -8.18
N PHE A 119 -15.08 10.05 -8.63
CA PHE A 119 -14.18 11.09 -8.10
C PHE A 119 -14.44 12.50 -8.63
N VAL A 120 -15.41 12.68 -9.53
CA VAL A 120 -15.91 14.01 -9.99
C VAL A 120 -17.33 14.32 -9.50
N MET A 121 -18.03 13.34 -8.88
CA MET A 121 -19.38 13.52 -8.37
C MET A 121 -19.38 14.30 -7.04
N ALA A 122 -20.45 15.04 -6.80
CA ALA A 122 -20.76 15.59 -5.48
C ALA A 122 -21.54 14.59 -4.63
N LYS A 123 -21.46 14.72 -3.30
CA LYS A 123 -22.23 13.90 -2.36
C LYS A 123 -23.74 14.05 -2.63
N GLY A 124 -24.40 12.92 -2.78
CA GLY A 124 -25.81 12.82 -3.08
C GLY A 124 -26.14 12.69 -4.58
N ASP A 125 -25.18 12.94 -5.47
CA ASP A 125 -25.37 12.78 -6.91
C ASP A 125 -25.66 11.33 -7.29
N ILE A 126 -26.50 11.17 -8.33
CA ILE A 126 -26.77 9.91 -8.99
C ILE A 126 -26.33 10.04 -10.46
N SER A 127 -25.41 9.16 -10.88
CA SER A 127 -24.81 9.23 -12.21
C SER A 127 -25.79 8.83 -13.33
N GLU A 128 -25.50 9.28 -14.55
CA GLU A 128 -25.92 8.57 -15.75
C GLU A 128 -25.32 7.15 -15.75
N PRO A 129 -25.87 6.19 -16.53
CA PRO A 129 -25.25 4.89 -16.69
C PRO A 129 -23.80 4.99 -17.14
N VAL A 130 -22.90 4.36 -16.40
CA VAL A 130 -21.46 4.30 -16.68
C VAL A 130 -21.13 2.91 -17.22
N GLU A 131 -20.59 2.85 -18.43
CA GLU A 131 -20.18 1.58 -19.05
C GLU A 131 -18.81 1.14 -18.51
N SER A 132 -18.70 -0.15 -18.19
CA SER A 132 -17.46 -0.81 -17.85
C SER A 132 -17.40 -2.20 -18.51
N GLU A 133 -16.33 -2.93 -18.28
CA GLU A 133 -16.20 -4.32 -18.73
C GLU A 133 -17.26 -5.28 -18.14
N PHE A 134 -17.92 -4.90 -17.06
CA PHE A 134 -18.98 -5.67 -16.40
C PHE A 134 -20.40 -5.37 -16.95
N GLY A 135 -20.57 -4.20 -17.54
CA GLY A 135 -21.87 -3.71 -17.99
C GLY A 135 -22.08 -2.25 -17.62
N TYR A 136 -23.33 -1.90 -17.25
CA TYR A 136 -23.71 -0.52 -16.91
C TYR A 136 -23.92 -0.35 -15.42
N HIS A 137 -23.31 0.67 -14.84
CA HIS A 137 -23.43 1.06 -13.45
C HIS A 137 -24.24 2.34 -13.32
N ILE A 138 -25.25 2.36 -12.43
CA ILE A 138 -25.84 3.58 -11.90
C ILE A 138 -25.23 3.79 -10.53
N ILE A 139 -24.59 4.94 -10.31
CA ILE A 139 -23.78 5.20 -9.12
C ILE A 139 -24.40 6.33 -8.31
N LYS A 140 -24.59 6.13 -7.01
CA LYS A 140 -24.92 7.18 -6.05
C LYS A 140 -23.74 7.42 -5.14
N LEU A 141 -23.21 8.64 -5.13
CA LEU A 141 -22.16 9.02 -4.20
C LEU A 141 -22.77 9.33 -2.82
N THR A 142 -22.46 8.51 -1.84
CA THR A 142 -23.09 8.59 -0.51
C THR A 142 -22.25 9.37 0.49
N ASP A 143 -20.92 9.32 0.39
CA ASP A 143 -20.05 10.09 1.29
C ASP A 143 -18.66 10.35 0.69
N ILE A 144 -17.97 11.35 1.25
CA ILE A 144 -16.62 11.75 0.88
C ILE A 144 -15.81 11.93 2.16
N LYS A 145 -14.72 11.18 2.30
CA LYS A 145 -13.67 11.45 3.28
C LYS A 145 -12.56 12.22 2.58
N ALA A 146 -12.54 13.53 2.80
CA ALA A 146 -11.48 14.39 2.28
C ALA A 146 -10.12 13.99 2.88
N VAL A 147 -9.06 14.31 2.15
CA VAL A 147 -7.68 14.18 2.68
C VAL A 147 -7.58 15.01 3.95
N LYS A 148 -7.36 14.36 5.08
CA LYS A 148 -7.06 15.05 6.33
C LYS A 148 -5.56 15.23 6.43
N GLN A 149 -5.09 16.45 6.22
CA GLN A 149 -3.70 16.78 6.46
C GLN A 149 -3.42 16.66 7.95
N ARG A 150 -2.56 15.71 8.32
CA ARG A 150 -2.12 15.52 9.69
C ARG A 150 -0.96 16.49 9.96
N SER A 151 -0.98 17.10 11.15
CA SER A 151 0.10 18.01 11.54
C SER A 151 1.43 17.27 11.73
N PHE A 152 2.54 18.02 11.67
CA PHE A 152 3.86 17.48 11.98
C PHE A 152 3.90 16.83 13.38
N ASP A 153 3.29 17.48 14.36
CA ASP A 153 3.27 16.99 15.74
C ASP A 153 2.48 15.67 15.89
N ASP A 154 1.33 15.56 15.20
CA ASP A 154 0.55 14.31 15.19
C ASP A 154 1.30 13.16 14.56
N MET A 155 2.17 13.46 13.61
CA MET A 155 2.90 12.46 12.82
C MET A 155 4.31 12.19 13.33
N ARG A 156 4.80 12.99 14.28
CA ARG A 156 6.17 12.89 14.79
C ARG A 156 6.61 11.46 15.14
N PRO A 157 5.84 10.63 15.87
CA PRO A 157 6.28 9.28 16.21
C PRO A 157 6.48 8.38 15.00
N GLU A 158 5.60 8.51 13.99
CA GLU A 158 5.66 7.75 12.74
C GLU A 158 6.86 8.20 11.89
N ILE A 159 7.01 9.52 11.73
CA ILE A 159 8.13 10.15 11.00
C ILE A 159 9.46 9.76 11.63
N GLU A 160 9.57 9.79 12.96
CA GLU A 160 10.79 9.40 13.65
C GLU A 160 11.18 7.94 13.39
N GLN A 161 10.23 7.03 13.37
CA GLN A 161 10.48 5.63 13.02
C GLN A 161 10.96 5.46 11.59
N ASP A 162 10.34 6.16 10.64
CA ASP A 162 10.68 6.11 9.23
C ASP A 162 12.07 6.68 8.98
N VAL A 163 12.37 7.88 9.54
CA VAL A 163 13.67 8.52 9.42
C VAL A 163 14.76 7.67 10.05
N ARG A 164 14.52 7.12 11.24
CA ARG A 164 15.45 6.23 11.93
C ARG A 164 15.76 4.98 11.10
N LYS A 165 14.73 4.41 10.47
CA LYS A 165 14.90 3.27 9.56
C LYS A 165 15.74 3.63 8.34
N GLN A 166 15.46 4.76 7.69
CA GLN A 166 16.23 5.22 6.52
C GLN A 166 17.70 5.48 6.86
N LEU A 167 17.97 6.17 7.97
CA LEU A 167 19.32 6.43 8.42
C LEU A 167 20.08 5.16 8.79
N ALA A 168 19.40 4.18 9.42
CA ALA A 168 19.99 2.88 9.73
C ALA A 168 20.33 2.08 8.46
N GLN A 169 19.45 2.09 7.46
CA GLN A 169 19.71 1.46 6.16
C GLN A 169 20.89 2.10 5.43
N LYS A 170 20.96 3.44 5.44
CA LYS A 170 22.09 4.17 4.86
C LYS A 170 23.40 3.80 5.57
N LYS A 171 23.42 3.84 6.89
CA LYS A 171 24.57 3.46 7.69
C LYS A 171 24.98 2.00 7.47
N PHE A 172 24.01 1.10 7.32
CA PHE A 172 24.26 -0.30 6.98
C PHE A 172 24.98 -0.42 5.62
N ALA A 173 24.48 0.25 4.57
CA ALA A 173 25.08 0.23 3.25
C ALA A 173 26.52 0.79 3.27
N GLU A 174 26.73 1.93 3.92
CA GLU A 174 28.05 2.54 4.10
C GLU A 174 29.03 1.62 4.87
N SER A 175 28.53 0.96 5.93
CA SER A 175 29.31 0.02 6.72
C SER A 175 29.66 -1.25 5.94
N ALA A 176 28.73 -1.77 5.13
CA ALA A 176 28.97 -2.92 4.28
C ALA A 176 30.01 -2.63 3.20
N GLU A 177 29.95 -1.46 2.59
CA GLU A 177 30.96 -0.99 1.62
C GLU A 177 32.35 -0.84 2.28
N THR A 178 32.40 -0.20 3.46
CA THR A 178 33.65 -0.06 4.24
C THR A 178 34.22 -1.43 4.60
N PHE A 179 33.37 -2.37 5.01
CA PHE A 179 33.76 -3.72 5.31
C PHE A 179 34.38 -4.42 4.09
N ALA A 180 33.69 -4.37 2.95
CA ALA A 180 34.16 -5.01 1.72
C ALA A 180 35.54 -4.47 1.29
N ASN A 181 35.73 -3.15 1.35
CA ASN A 181 37.00 -2.50 1.00
C ASN A 181 38.13 -2.90 1.96
N LEU A 182 37.86 -2.89 3.27
CA LEU A 182 38.88 -3.24 4.27
C LEU A 182 39.30 -4.73 4.19
N VAL A 183 38.35 -5.63 3.95
CA VAL A 183 38.63 -7.06 3.76
C VAL A 183 39.42 -7.31 2.48
N TYR A 184 39.13 -6.54 1.42
CA TYR A 184 39.86 -6.64 0.16
C TYR A 184 41.33 -6.14 0.31
N GLU A 185 41.53 -5.02 1.02
CA GLU A 185 42.86 -4.42 1.25
C GLU A 185 43.70 -5.19 2.26
N GLN A 186 43.05 -5.83 3.25
CA GLN A 186 43.70 -6.53 4.36
C GLN A 186 43.07 -7.91 4.56
N SER A 187 43.26 -8.79 3.58
CA SER A 187 42.64 -10.10 3.50
C SER A 187 43.03 -11.10 4.60
N ASP A 188 44.08 -10.80 5.37
CA ASP A 188 44.64 -11.71 6.36
C ASP A 188 43.95 -11.69 7.73
N SER A 189 43.08 -10.68 7.98
CA SER A 189 42.41 -10.51 9.27
C SER A 189 41.15 -9.65 9.20
N LEU A 190 40.13 -10.03 9.96
CA LEU A 190 38.92 -9.24 10.15
C LEU A 190 39.04 -8.13 11.21
N LYS A 191 40.16 -8.10 11.98
CA LYS A 191 40.35 -7.13 13.05
C LYS A 191 40.25 -5.67 12.62
N PRO A 192 40.89 -5.22 11.51
CA PRO A 192 40.82 -3.82 11.09
C PRO A 192 39.38 -3.41 10.74
N ALA A 193 38.64 -4.29 10.09
CA ALA A 193 37.23 -4.06 9.77
C ALA A 193 36.36 -4.01 11.03
N ALA A 194 36.61 -4.92 11.99
CA ALA A 194 35.89 -4.95 13.26
C ALA A 194 36.11 -3.65 14.06
N GLU A 195 37.34 -3.19 14.18
CA GLU A 195 37.70 -1.94 14.87
C GLU A 195 37.05 -0.73 14.21
N LYS A 196 37.17 -0.61 12.88
CA LYS A 196 36.60 0.49 12.11
C LYS A 196 35.08 0.59 12.23
N LEU A 197 34.40 -0.56 12.26
CA LEU A 197 32.93 -0.62 12.30
C LEU A 197 32.38 -0.77 13.73
N GLY A 198 33.24 -0.88 14.76
CA GLY A 198 32.82 -1.10 16.14
C GLY A 198 32.13 -2.46 16.35
N LEU A 199 32.56 -3.48 15.59
CA LEU A 199 32.00 -4.82 15.63
C LEU A 199 32.92 -5.79 16.37
N THR A 200 32.37 -6.89 16.87
CA THR A 200 33.15 -7.96 17.53
C THR A 200 33.35 -9.10 16.55
N VAL A 201 34.63 -9.52 16.39
CA VAL A 201 34.97 -10.71 15.63
C VAL A 201 34.42 -11.95 16.40
N ARG A 202 33.65 -12.76 15.69
CA ARG A 202 33.10 -14.02 16.17
C ARG A 202 33.81 -15.18 15.48
N GLN A 203 33.85 -16.34 16.15
CA GLN A 203 34.43 -17.56 15.60
C GLN A 203 33.37 -18.64 15.55
N ALA A 204 33.34 -19.37 14.46
CA ALA A 204 32.59 -20.61 14.33
C ALA A 204 33.59 -21.73 13.98
N LYS A 205 33.57 -22.81 14.75
CA LYS A 205 34.46 -23.95 14.60
C LYS A 205 33.74 -25.15 13.99
N ASP A 206 34.49 -26.01 13.32
CA ASP A 206 33.99 -27.26 12.73
C ASP A 206 32.79 -27.08 11.77
N LEU A 207 32.80 -26.00 10.97
CA LEU A 207 31.78 -25.82 9.94
C LEU A 207 31.95 -26.85 8.84
N HIS A 208 30.91 -27.62 8.56
CA HIS A 208 30.86 -28.59 7.47
C HIS A 208 30.15 -28.02 6.25
N ARG A 209 30.46 -28.54 5.07
CA ARG A 209 29.84 -28.10 3.77
C ARG A 209 28.31 -28.30 3.73
N GLN A 210 27.78 -29.17 4.60
CA GLN A 210 26.34 -29.29 4.87
C GLN A 210 26.14 -28.99 6.34
N ALA A 211 25.34 -27.98 6.64
CA ALA A 211 25.05 -27.59 8.02
C ALA A 211 24.45 -28.77 8.78
N ALA A 212 25.04 -29.11 9.93
CA ALA A 212 24.43 -30.05 10.85
C ALA A 212 23.09 -29.47 11.38
N PRO A 213 22.10 -30.30 11.77
CA PRO A 213 20.78 -29.84 12.22
C PRO A 213 20.79 -28.85 13.39
N ASP A 214 21.87 -28.80 14.13
CA ASP A 214 22.11 -27.92 15.28
C ASP A 214 22.90 -26.64 14.95
N GLN A 215 23.47 -26.54 13.75
CA GLN A 215 24.21 -25.37 13.28
C GLN A 215 23.25 -24.36 12.61
N ARG A 216 22.38 -23.74 13.41
CA ARG A 216 21.50 -22.67 12.96
C ARG A 216 22.08 -21.31 13.34
N GLY A 217 22.40 -20.48 12.35
CA GLY A 217 22.95 -19.15 12.56
C GLY A 217 23.25 -18.43 11.25
N PRO A 218 23.88 -17.24 11.28
CA PRO A 218 24.14 -16.45 10.09
C PRO A 218 25.09 -17.10 9.07
N LEU A 219 25.67 -18.27 9.40
CA LEU A 219 26.55 -19.05 8.55
C LEU A 219 25.97 -20.42 8.15
N ALA A 220 24.70 -20.71 8.47
CA ALA A 220 24.02 -21.98 8.17
C ALA A 220 23.23 -21.91 6.86
#